data_105af9c72efe51e08d954f2c75a8ca5c
#
_entry.id   105af9c72efe51e08d954f2c75a8ca5c
#
_cell.length_a   1.000
_cell.length_b   1.000
_cell.length_c   1.000
_cell.angle_alpha   90.00
_cell.angle_beta   90.00
_cell.angle_gamma   90.00
#
_symmetry.space_group_name_H-M   'P 1'
#
loop_
_entity.id
_entity.type
_entity.pdbx_description
1 polymer ?
#
loop_
_entity_poly.entity_id
_entity_poly.type
_entity_poly.pdbx_seq_one_letter_code
_entity_poly.pdbx_strand_id
1 'polypeptide(L)'
;MRHILKLNRTLTTALTVPPNQSIDIAPFVPALHKDEWLELNNKIFIAHPDQGNWVMEDLENRMREPWFDPEGFFIATQNRKMVGFCWTKIHHDFVNQDPVGELYVIGVDPDFGNKGIGRSLAIAGINHLVAKHLGQMMLYVDADNERALGLYKELGFN
;
A
#
# COMPACT_ATOMS: atom_id res chain seq x y z
N MET A 1 16.68 17.54 -6.52
CA MET A 1 16.30 17.26 -5.12
C MET A 1 14.94 16.57 -5.08
N ARG A 2 14.82 15.51 -4.31
CA ARG A 2 13.57 14.78 -4.16
C ARG A 2 12.66 15.48 -3.15
N HIS A 3 11.42 15.76 -3.55
CA HIS A 3 10.42 16.33 -2.67
C HIS A 3 9.35 15.28 -2.37
N ILE A 4 9.13 15.00 -1.09
CA ILE A 4 8.11 14.06 -0.65
C ILE A 4 6.96 14.86 -0.05
N LEU A 5 5.75 14.58 -0.51
CA LEU A 5 4.53 15.19 -0.02
C LEU A 5 3.83 14.25 0.94
N LYS A 6 3.25 14.81 2.00
CA LYS A 6 2.35 14.09 2.89
C LYS A 6 0.92 14.48 2.53
N LEU A 7 0.11 13.50 2.14
CA LEU A 7 -1.31 13.71 1.85
C LEU A 7 -2.15 13.12 2.97
N ASN A 8 -3.28 13.74 3.24
CA ASN A 8 -4.19 13.33 4.31
C ASN A 8 -5.59 13.10 3.78
N ARG A 9 -6.32 12.20 4.42
CA ARG A 9 -7.72 11.91 4.13
C ARG A 9 -8.47 11.70 5.43
N THR A 10 -9.62 12.36 5.56
CA THR A 10 -10.55 12.07 6.65
C THR A 10 -11.30 10.80 6.30
N LEU A 11 -11.37 9.85 7.23
CA LEU A 11 -12.04 8.57 7.02
C LEU A 11 -13.50 8.66 7.46
N THR A 12 -14.40 8.71 6.49
CA THR A 12 -15.84 8.78 6.79
C THR A 12 -16.60 7.57 6.25
N THR A 13 -16.28 7.12 5.04
CA THR A 13 -17.02 6.02 4.40
C THR A 13 -16.07 5.14 3.59
N ALA A 14 -16.43 3.86 3.48
CA ALA A 14 -15.76 2.94 2.58
C ALA A 14 -16.02 3.31 1.12
N LEU A 15 -15.05 3.00 0.26
CA LEU A 15 -15.15 3.22 -1.16
C LEU A 15 -15.67 1.97 -1.86
N THR A 16 -16.44 2.17 -2.91
CA THR A 16 -16.89 1.06 -3.75
C THR A 16 -15.76 0.65 -4.68
N VAL A 17 -15.41 -0.64 -4.66
CA VAL A 17 -14.41 -1.18 -5.57
C VAL A 17 -15.09 -1.58 -6.86
N PRO A 18 -14.74 -0.98 -8.01
CA PRO A 18 -15.22 -1.49 -9.29
C PRO A 18 -14.74 -2.93 -9.48
N PRO A 19 -15.60 -3.85 -9.93
CA PRO A 19 -15.17 -5.23 -10.15
C PRO A 19 -14.05 -5.26 -11.18
N ASN A 20 -12.91 -5.81 -10.82
CA ASN A 20 -11.84 -6.12 -11.74
C ASN A 20 -11.68 -7.63 -11.76
N GLN A 21 -12.32 -8.27 -12.73
CA GLN A 21 -12.38 -9.73 -12.81
C GLN A 21 -11.05 -10.37 -13.20
N SER A 22 -10.07 -9.58 -13.60
CA SER A 22 -8.77 -10.11 -14.03
C SER A 22 -7.78 -10.29 -12.89
N ILE A 23 -8.04 -9.70 -11.72
CA ILE A 23 -7.14 -9.80 -10.56
C ILE A 23 -7.89 -10.23 -9.31
N ASP A 24 -7.17 -10.96 -8.44
CA ASP A 24 -7.63 -11.30 -7.10
C ASP A 24 -6.83 -10.49 -6.08
N ILE A 25 -7.50 -9.95 -5.08
CA ILE A 25 -6.86 -9.23 -3.98
C ILE A 25 -7.18 -9.96 -2.68
N ALA A 26 -6.13 -10.31 -1.94
CA ALA A 26 -6.25 -11.06 -0.69
C ALA A 26 -5.14 -10.64 0.27
N PRO A 27 -5.33 -10.88 1.60
CA PRO A 27 -4.29 -10.57 2.57
C PRO A 27 -2.99 -11.35 2.34
N PHE A 28 -1.88 -10.73 2.74
CA PHE A 28 -0.56 -11.32 2.71
C PHE A 28 -0.48 -12.52 3.66
N VAL A 29 -0.02 -13.65 3.13
CA VAL A 29 0.23 -14.86 3.92
C VAL A 29 1.75 -15.10 3.92
N PRO A 30 2.46 -14.82 5.03
CA PRO A 30 3.92 -14.85 5.05
C PRO A 30 4.53 -16.13 4.49
N ALA A 31 4.01 -17.29 4.88
CA ALA A 31 4.52 -18.57 4.43
C ALA A 31 4.43 -18.78 2.92
N LEU A 32 3.48 -18.11 2.26
CA LEU A 32 3.24 -18.25 0.82
C LEU A 32 3.86 -17.13 0.00
N HIS A 33 3.93 -15.91 0.56
CA HIS A 33 4.14 -14.72 -0.24
C HIS A 33 5.50 -14.03 -0.06
N LYS A 34 6.27 -14.37 0.98
CA LYS A 34 7.50 -13.62 1.30
C LYS A 34 8.48 -13.52 0.13
N ASP A 35 8.80 -14.64 -0.48
CA ASP A 35 9.82 -14.68 -1.53
C ASP A 35 9.37 -13.93 -2.77
N GLU A 36 8.16 -14.19 -3.23
CA GLU A 36 7.62 -13.52 -4.42
C GLU A 36 7.42 -12.03 -4.19
N TRP A 37 6.96 -11.65 -2.99
CA TRP A 37 6.80 -10.24 -2.66
C TRP A 37 8.13 -9.49 -2.68
N LEU A 38 9.18 -10.08 -2.08
CA LEU A 38 10.49 -9.45 -2.03
C LEU A 38 11.03 -9.19 -3.45
N GLU A 39 10.91 -10.17 -4.32
CA GLU A 39 11.31 -10.05 -5.72
C GLU A 39 10.51 -8.96 -6.43
N LEU A 40 9.20 -8.93 -6.25
CA LEU A 40 8.34 -7.92 -6.85
C LEU A 40 8.64 -6.52 -6.32
N ASN A 41 8.79 -6.36 -5.01
CA ASN A 41 9.15 -5.09 -4.40
C ASN A 41 10.43 -4.52 -5.00
N ASN A 42 11.47 -5.35 -5.11
CA ASN A 42 12.76 -4.91 -5.65
C ASN A 42 12.69 -4.59 -7.13
N LYS A 43 11.83 -5.26 -7.88
CA LYS A 43 11.58 -4.92 -9.28
C LYS A 43 10.90 -3.56 -9.42
N ILE A 44 9.85 -3.33 -8.65
CA ILE A 44 9.07 -2.08 -8.70
C ILE A 44 9.92 -0.89 -8.27
N PHE A 45 10.68 -1.04 -7.18
CA PHE A 45 11.42 0.05 -6.57
C PHE A 45 12.92 0.02 -6.85
N ILE A 46 13.30 -0.49 -8.02
CA ILE A 46 14.72 -0.70 -8.38
C ILE A 46 15.57 0.58 -8.25
N ALA A 47 14.98 1.74 -8.49
CA ALA A 47 15.67 3.03 -8.38
C ALA A 47 15.36 3.79 -7.09
N HIS A 48 14.54 3.21 -6.19
CA HIS A 48 14.11 3.89 -4.98
C HIS A 48 15.17 3.71 -3.88
N PRO A 49 15.66 4.80 -3.24
CA PRO A 49 16.74 4.70 -2.28
C PRO A 49 16.41 3.94 -1.00
N ASP A 50 15.14 3.96 -0.58
CA ASP A 50 14.72 3.38 0.71
C ASP A 50 13.94 2.08 0.57
N GLN A 51 13.23 1.90 -0.54
CA GLN A 51 12.32 0.76 -0.72
C GLN A 51 12.89 -0.31 -1.65
N GLY A 52 13.90 0.01 -2.44
CA GLY A 52 14.54 -0.95 -3.33
C GLY A 52 15.68 -1.71 -2.67
N ASN A 53 16.13 -2.78 -3.32
CA ASN A 53 17.28 -3.59 -2.89
C ASN A 53 17.15 -4.19 -1.48
N TRP A 54 15.94 -4.54 -1.09
CA TRP A 54 15.72 -5.24 0.17
C TRP A 54 16.21 -6.69 0.08
N VAL A 55 16.75 -7.17 1.19
CA VAL A 55 16.97 -8.60 1.42
C VAL A 55 15.87 -9.14 2.34
N MET A 56 15.76 -10.46 2.46
CA MET A 56 14.71 -11.07 3.28
C MET A 56 14.70 -10.58 4.71
N GLU A 57 15.87 -10.31 5.29
CA GLU A 57 15.97 -9.78 6.64
C GLU A 57 15.26 -8.44 6.81
N ASP A 58 15.28 -7.59 5.77
CA ASP A 58 14.58 -6.30 5.82
C ASP A 58 13.06 -6.49 5.95
N LEU A 59 12.50 -7.40 5.16
CA LEU A 59 11.08 -7.75 5.26
C LEU A 59 10.76 -8.34 6.62
N GLU A 60 11.55 -9.30 7.07
CA GLU A 60 11.32 -9.96 8.36
C GLU A 60 11.42 -8.98 9.53
N ASN A 61 12.31 -7.99 9.46
CA ASN A 61 12.40 -6.94 10.47
C ASN A 61 11.12 -6.10 10.53
N ARG A 62 10.53 -5.77 9.37
CA ARG A 62 9.25 -5.07 9.33
C ARG A 62 8.13 -5.91 9.90
N MET A 63 8.13 -7.22 9.63
CA MET A 63 7.12 -8.14 10.15
C MET A 63 7.17 -8.30 11.67
N ARG A 64 8.30 -7.99 12.30
CA ARG A 64 8.44 -8.01 13.77
C ARG A 64 8.00 -6.72 14.44
N GLU A 65 7.72 -5.67 13.67
CA GLU A 65 7.26 -4.40 14.22
C GLU A 65 5.86 -4.56 14.84
N PRO A 66 5.59 -3.85 15.97
CA PRO A 66 4.28 -3.96 16.63
C PRO A 66 3.11 -3.56 15.76
N TRP A 67 3.34 -2.70 14.75
CA TRP A 67 2.29 -2.24 13.84
C TRP A 67 2.01 -3.22 12.71
N PHE A 68 2.82 -4.26 12.52
CA PHE A 68 2.63 -5.20 11.42
C PHE A 68 1.33 -5.98 11.58
N ASP A 69 0.49 -5.92 10.55
CA ASP A 69 -0.79 -6.62 10.50
C ASP A 69 -0.94 -7.24 9.10
N PRO A 70 -0.81 -8.56 8.96
CA PRO A 70 -0.95 -9.19 7.65
C PRO A 70 -2.34 -9.01 7.04
N GLU A 71 -3.38 -8.79 7.85
CA GLU A 71 -4.73 -8.51 7.35
C GLU A 71 -4.82 -7.14 6.67
N GLY A 72 -3.89 -6.24 6.96
CA GLY A 72 -3.77 -4.92 6.34
C GLY A 72 -2.71 -4.84 5.25
N PHE A 73 -2.21 -5.97 4.79
CA PHE A 73 -1.21 -6.07 3.73
C PHE A 73 -1.84 -6.88 2.59
N PHE A 74 -2.21 -6.19 1.49
CA PHE A 74 -2.97 -6.79 0.40
C PHE A 74 -2.08 -7.14 -0.78
N ILE A 75 -2.33 -8.33 -1.34
CA ILE A 75 -1.61 -8.85 -2.49
C ILE A 75 -2.59 -8.96 -3.66
N ALA A 76 -2.20 -8.43 -4.81
CA ALA A 76 -2.94 -8.60 -6.06
C ALA A 76 -2.26 -9.67 -6.91
N THR A 77 -3.03 -10.65 -7.38
CA THR A 77 -2.52 -11.71 -8.26
C THR A 77 -3.33 -11.75 -9.55
N GLN A 78 -2.65 -12.11 -10.63
CA GLN A 78 -3.27 -12.39 -11.92
C GLN A 78 -2.63 -13.66 -12.47
N ASN A 79 -3.46 -14.64 -12.82
CA ASN A 79 -2.97 -15.94 -13.29
C ASN A 79 -1.92 -16.55 -12.35
N ARG A 80 -2.19 -16.48 -11.05
CA ARG A 80 -1.33 -17.00 -9.97
C ARG A 80 0.01 -16.27 -9.81
N LYS A 81 0.18 -15.14 -10.50
CA LYS A 81 1.38 -14.32 -10.37
C LYS A 81 1.06 -13.08 -9.57
N MET A 82 1.91 -12.75 -8.60
CA MET A 82 1.79 -11.50 -7.85
C MET A 82 2.13 -10.34 -8.76
N VAL A 83 1.19 -9.40 -8.91
CA VAL A 83 1.35 -8.25 -9.81
C VAL A 83 1.30 -6.91 -9.10
N GLY A 84 1.00 -6.89 -7.82
CA GLY A 84 0.98 -5.67 -7.05
C GLY A 84 0.66 -5.91 -5.59
N PHE A 85 0.78 -4.87 -4.78
CA PHE A 85 0.48 -4.96 -3.36
C PHE A 85 0.16 -3.60 -2.77
N CYS A 86 -0.56 -3.60 -1.64
CA CYS A 86 -0.79 -2.42 -0.82
C CYS A 86 -0.56 -2.79 0.64
N TRP A 87 0.42 -2.17 1.27
CA TRP A 87 0.79 -2.41 2.64
C TRP A 87 0.34 -1.23 3.49
N THR A 88 -0.53 -1.47 4.47
CA THR A 88 -1.00 -0.43 5.37
C THR A 88 -0.26 -0.48 6.71
N LYS A 89 -0.28 0.64 7.42
CA LYS A 89 0.32 0.77 8.73
C LYS A 89 -0.58 1.63 9.60
N ILE A 90 -0.72 1.29 10.87
CA ILE A 90 -1.47 2.10 11.81
C ILE A 90 -0.50 2.65 12.85
N HIS A 91 -0.49 3.97 13.00
CA HIS A 91 0.34 4.65 13.97
C HIS A 91 -0.45 4.87 15.26
N HIS A 92 -0.02 4.20 16.34
CA HIS A 92 -0.58 4.35 17.67
C HIS A 92 0.29 5.20 18.59
N ASP A 93 1.46 5.59 18.13
CA ASP A 93 2.53 6.18 18.93
C ASP A 93 2.57 7.71 18.89
N PHE A 94 1.59 8.36 18.26
CA PHE A 94 1.51 9.80 18.26
C PHE A 94 0.97 10.30 19.61
N VAL A 95 1.73 11.17 20.27
CA VAL A 95 1.37 11.70 21.59
C VAL A 95 0.12 12.59 21.50
N ASN A 96 -0.86 12.31 22.36
CA ASN A 96 -2.11 13.08 22.45
C ASN A 96 -2.92 13.15 21.16
N GLN A 97 -2.79 12.11 20.29
CA GLN A 97 -3.57 12.00 19.07
C GLN A 97 -4.20 10.62 18.98
N ASP A 98 -5.34 10.56 18.30
CA ASP A 98 -5.94 9.28 17.92
C ASP A 98 -5.02 8.56 16.94
N PRO A 99 -5.09 7.23 16.86
CA PRO A 99 -4.33 6.48 15.87
C PRO A 99 -4.62 6.96 14.44
N VAL A 100 -3.58 6.98 13.61
CA VAL A 100 -3.66 7.41 12.21
C VAL A 100 -3.27 6.24 11.32
N GLY A 101 -4.09 5.96 10.30
CA GLY A 101 -3.76 4.97 9.29
C GLY A 101 -2.83 5.52 8.22
N GLU A 102 -2.06 4.66 7.62
CA GLU A 102 -1.17 5.04 6.51
C GLU A 102 -1.25 4.01 5.40
N LEU A 103 -1.36 4.47 4.15
CA LEU A 103 -0.99 3.65 3.00
C LEU A 103 0.53 3.69 2.93
N TYR A 104 1.17 2.68 3.52
CA TYR A 104 2.60 2.68 3.80
C TYR A 104 3.45 2.45 2.54
N VAL A 105 3.15 1.38 1.81
CA VAL A 105 3.79 1.07 0.52
C VAL A 105 2.73 0.52 -0.42
N ILE A 106 2.69 1.04 -1.63
CA ILE A 106 1.83 0.52 -2.67
C ILE A 106 2.64 0.44 -3.96
N GLY A 107 2.51 -0.68 -4.67
CA GLY A 107 3.25 -0.87 -5.90
C GLY A 107 2.53 -1.82 -6.85
N VAL A 108 2.74 -1.59 -8.15
CA VAL A 108 2.23 -2.44 -9.22
C VAL A 108 3.41 -2.76 -10.14
N ASP A 109 3.52 -4.03 -10.53
CA ASP A 109 4.51 -4.47 -11.50
C ASP A 109 4.41 -3.59 -12.76
N PRO A 110 5.53 -2.97 -13.20
CA PRO A 110 5.49 -2.08 -14.38
C PRO A 110 4.92 -2.74 -15.63
N ASP A 111 5.06 -4.06 -15.76
CA ASP A 111 4.53 -4.80 -16.91
C ASP A 111 3.00 -4.90 -16.87
N PHE A 112 2.38 -4.54 -15.77
CA PHE A 112 0.94 -4.59 -15.55
C PHE A 112 0.34 -3.21 -15.28
N GLY A 113 1.05 -2.14 -15.57
CA GLY A 113 0.57 -0.77 -15.38
C GLY A 113 -0.63 -0.43 -16.26
N ASN A 114 -1.35 0.65 -15.89
CA ASN A 114 -2.51 1.18 -16.63
C ASN A 114 -3.73 0.25 -16.73
N LYS A 115 -3.84 -0.70 -15.79
CA LYS A 115 -4.95 -1.67 -15.79
C LYS A 115 -5.88 -1.52 -14.58
N GLY A 116 -5.75 -0.43 -13.83
CA GLY A 116 -6.57 -0.19 -12.65
C GLY A 116 -6.17 -0.99 -11.41
N ILE A 117 -5.07 -1.72 -11.45
CA ILE A 117 -4.62 -2.56 -10.32
C ILE A 117 -4.25 -1.69 -9.12
N GLY A 118 -3.51 -0.61 -9.33
CA GLY A 118 -3.11 0.31 -8.26
C GLY A 118 -4.32 0.95 -7.57
N ARG A 119 -5.33 1.33 -8.35
CA ARG A 119 -6.57 1.87 -7.82
C ARG A 119 -7.30 0.85 -6.94
N SER A 120 -7.45 -0.37 -7.42
CA SER A 120 -8.11 -1.43 -6.66
C SER A 120 -7.37 -1.74 -5.36
N LEU A 121 -6.04 -1.78 -5.40
CA LEU A 121 -5.22 -1.98 -4.22
C LEU A 121 -5.34 -0.83 -3.22
N ALA A 122 -5.30 0.41 -3.69
CA ALA A 122 -5.47 1.58 -2.82
C ALA A 122 -6.83 1.56 -2.13
N ILE A 123 -7.89 1.23 -2.86
CA ILE A 123 -9.23 1.13 -2.29
C ILE A 123 -9.29 0.02 -1.24
N ALA A 124 -8.68 -1.13 -1.49
CA ALA A 124 -8.63 -2.21 -0.49
C ALA A 124 -7.95 -1.75 0.80
N GLY A 125 -6.82 -1.04 0.69
CA GLY A 125 -6.12 -0.48 1.84
C GLY A 125 -6.95 0.56 2.60
N ILE A 126 -7.57 1.49 1.86
CA ILE A 126 -8.44 2.51 2.45
C ILE A 126 -9.59 1.85 3.20
N ASN A 127 -10.27 0.89 2.58
CA ASN A 127 -11.42 0.23 3.20
C ASN A 127 -11.03 -0.58 4.44
N HIS A 128 -9.83 -1.18 4.44
CA HIS A 128 -9.31 -1.85 5.64
C HIS A 128 -9.15 -0.85 6.79
N LEU A 129 -8.58 0.32 6.51
CA LEU A 129 -8.37 1.35 7.54
C LEU A 129 -9.70 1.96 8.01
N VAL A 130 -10.66 2.16 7.10
CA VAL A 130 -12.02 2.59 7.47
C VAL A 130 -12.66 1.58 8.44
N ALA A 131 -12.52 0.29 8.16
CA ALA A 131 -13.08 -0.76 9.02
C ALA A 131 -12.42 -0.81 10.41
N LYS A 132 -11.24 -0.22 10.58
CA LYS A 132 -10.57 -0.09 11.88
C LYS A 132 -11.05 1.12 12.68
N HIS A 133 -12.03 1.86 12.17
CA HIS A 133 -12.65 3.01 12.86
C HIS A 133 -11.66 4.13 13.19
N LEU A 134 -10.70 4.35 12.32
CA LEU A 134 -9.75 5.46 12.43
C LEU A 134 -10.39 6.75 11.92
N GLY A 135 -10.05 7.89 12.52
CA GLY A 135 -10.57 9.19 12.07
C GLY A 135 -9.83 9.75 10.86
N GLN A 136 -8.57 9.42 10.69
CA GLN A 136 -7.73 9.96 9.63
C GLN A 136 -6.75 8.94 9.09
N MET A 137 -6.36 9.13 7.82
CA MET A 137 -5.25 8.40 7.22
C MET A 137 -4.36 9.36 6.45
N MET A 138 -3.14 8.90 6.18
CA MET A 138 -2.15 9.65 5.44
C MET A 138 -1.37 8.74 4.48
N LEU A 139 -0.62 9.38 3.60
CA LEU A 139 0.40 8.71 2.78
C LEU A 139 1.51 9.69 2.44
N TYR A 140 2.65 9.15 2.05
CA TYR A 140 3.75 9.91 1.50
C TYR A 140 3.93 9.56 0.03
N VAL A 141 4.18 10.57 -0.80
CA VAL A 141 4.33 10.40 -2.25
C VAL A 141 5.34 11.44 -2.77
N ASP A 142 6.14 11.05 -3.75
CA ASP A 142 7.05 11.99 -4.40
C ASP A 142 6.24 13.04 -5.17
N ALA A 143 6.66 14.31 -5.06
CA ALA A 143 5.95 15.43 -5.68
C ALA A 143 5.92 15.34 -7.21
N ASP A 144 6.88 14.66 -7.81
CA ASP A 144 6.96 14.48 -9.26
C ASP A 144 6.27 13.21 -9.76
N ASN A 145 5.69 12.43 -8.87
CA ASN A 145 4.90 11.25 -9.24
C ASN A 145 3.45 11.67 -9.56
N GLU A 146 3.27 12.31 -10.71
CA GLU A 146 1.98 12.89 -11.10
C GLU A 146 0.87 11.86 -11.19
N ARG A 147 1.18 10.65 -11.64
CA ARG A 147 0.20 9.57 -11.77
C ARG A 147 -0.35 9.14 -10.42
N ALA A 148 0.52 8.91 -9.45
CA ALA A 148 0.10 8.55 -8.09
C ALA A 148 -0.66 9.70 -7.43
N LEU A 149 -0.19 10.94 -7.59
CA LEU A 149 -0.88 12.11 -7.07
C LEU A 149 -2.30 12.22 -7.60
N GLY A 150 -2.49 12.01 -8.90
CA GLY A 150 -3.82 12.04 -9.51
C GLY A 150 -4.74 10.98 -8.92
N LEU A 151 -4.25 9.76 -8.77
CA LEU A 151 -5.01 8.66 -8.16
C LEU A 151 -5.40 8.98 -6.72
N TYR A 152 -4.46 9.40 -5.90
CA TYR A 152 -4.73 9.66 -4.49
C TYR A 152 -5.70 10.82 -4.29
N LYS A 153 -5.62 11.86 -5.12
CA LYS A 153 -6.58 12.97 -5.07
C LYS A 153 -7.99 12.52 -5.45
N GLU A 154 -8.13 11.66 -6.46
CA GLU A 154 -9.43 11.07 -6.80
C GLU A 154 -10.01 10.28 -5.64
N LEU A 155 -9.17 9.63 -4.84
CA LEU A 155 -9.61 8.83 -3.69
C LEU A 155 -9.81 9.65 -2.42
N GLY A 156 -9.67 10.98 -2.49
CA GLY A 156 -9.99 11.87 -1.38
C GLY A 156 -8.82 12.35 -0.55
N PHE A 157 -7.60 12.11 -0.99
CA PHE A 157 -6.41 12.63 -0.31
C PHE A 157 -6.09 14.06 -0.76
N ASN A 158 -5.65 14.87 0.18
CA ASN A 158 -5.21 16.27 -0.04
C ASN A 158 -3.84 16.50 0.56
#